data_03784931da185dc5084c3638a54b1270
#
_entry.id   03784931da185dc5084c3638a54b1270
#
_cell.length_a   1.000
_cell.length_b   1.000
_cell.length_c   1.000
_cell.angle_alpha   90.00
_cell.angle_beta   90.00
_cell.angle_gamma   90.00
#
_symmetry.space_group_name_H-M   'P 1'
#
loop_
_entity.id
_entity.type
_entity.pdbx_description
1 polymer ?
#
loop_
_entity_poly.entity_id
_entity_poly.type
_entity_poly.pdbx_seq_one_letter_code
_entity_poly.pdbx_strand_id
1 'polypeptide(L)'
;TVFCTPTGEPFYGGTYYPQESFVKLMHAVDDAWRNKREDLQQNVDALVEAVGRTTRIAPVDEFDAHEIANTALQAMTQSFDSRWGGFGSAPKFPSTFALDLAMRLYLRSHDDQMLEMVTTSLDAMAAGGMYDHIGGGFSRYSVDEKWLVPHFEKMLYDQALLLRTYTHAWLIGQQDRHRQTAEEIISYVIEEMRHPNGGFYSAEDADSLDEHGHSEEGAFYTWTPQEVTAVLGKDATLALTWWNITDGGNFEGRSIPHRIPKRGSLQRSPEIESARHRLFHHRATRSRPGLDNKVLTEWNAMMLSSLCESISAFNRHDLIQIAEKNAEFLVSELRNADGVWSRSWQEDAQPHSQHSALAHDLAHVVDAMTRMYELTATHTWLQIATETAHQLIDEYWDQEHGGLFTVASSSEQLIVRQKDLMDNATPSANSVAAFAFLRLAAITGDTALETRGQEILALLARVAPSAATGFCNAISASLFAQEGAMEIVIPGDNAALLATVRSQWLPNAVTVWGEPVDSPLWTGRETGFAYVCRNHECLLPARTEQELRDRIATSFSGE
;
A
#
# COMPACT_ATOMS: atom_id res chain seq x y z
N THR A 1 20.62 14.47 -7.94
CA THR A 1 21.87 15.12 -7.56
C THR A 1 21.58 16.30 -6.66
N VAL A 2 22.26 16.39 -5.51
CA VAL A 2 22.18 17.54 -4.59
C VAL A 2 23.61 17.99 -4.29
N PHE A 3 23.83 19.30 -4.26
CA PHE A 3 25.08 19.92 -3.86
C PHE A 3 24.92 20.56 -2.49
N CYS A 4 25.79 20.17 -1.57
CA CYS A 4 25.75 20.63 -0.19
C CYS A 4 27.04 21.36 0.21
N THR A 5 26.96 22.17 1.27
CA THR A 5 28.13 22.70 1.99
C THR A 5 28.88 21.56 2.68
N PRO A 6 30.09 21.77 3.19
CA PRO A 6 30.79 20.79 4.02
C PRO A 6 30.06 20.41 5.31
N THR A 7 29.10 21.23 5.75
CA THR A 7 28.22 20.99 6.89
C THR A 7 26.91 20.28 6.50
N GLY A 8 26.76 19.90 5.22
CA GLY A 8 25.63 19.12 4.72
C GLY A 8 24.43 19.95 4.24
N GLU A 9 24.46 21.28 4.35
CA GLU A 9 23.34 22.15 3.95
C GLU A 9 23.24 22.26 2.43
N PRO A 10 22.04 22.01 1.84
CA PRO A 10 21.87 22.04 0.40
C PRO A 10 21.86 23.46 -0.14
N PHE A 11 22.49 23.68 -1.30
CA PHE A 11 22.43 24.96 -1.99
C PHE A 11 21.92 24.86 -3.45
N TYR A 12 21.89 23.65 -4.00
CA TYR A 12 21.31 23.36 -5.31
C TYR A 12 20.95 21.88 -5.44
N GLY A 13 19.88 21.57 -6.19
CA GLY A 13 19.47 20.19 -6.45
C GLY A 13 18.65 20.03 -7.70
N GLY A 14 18.58 18.80 -8.20
CA GLY A 14 17.73 18.39 -9.31
C GLY A 14 17.76 16.88 -9.49
N THR A 15 16.76 16.34 -10.19
CA THR A 15 16.56 14.89 -10.30
C THR A 15 17.45 14.26 -11.36
N TYR A 16 17.37 14.74 -12.59
CA TYR A 16 18.07 14.16 -13.73
C TYR A 16 18.70 15.26 -14.60
N TYR A 17 19.92 14.99 -15.08
CA TYR A 17 20.63 15.84 -16.00
C TYR A 17 21.25 14.98 -17.12
N PRO A 18 21.01 15.26 -18.41
CA PRO A 18 21.79 14.70 -19.49
C PRO A 18 23.29 15.02 -19.30
N GLN A 19 24.18 14.14 -19.77
CA GLN A 19 25.62 14.23 -19.52
C GLN A 19 26.22 15.63 -19.81
N GLU A 20 25.90 16.24 -20.95
CA GLU A 20 26.39 17.57 -21.30
C GLU A 20 25.89 18.67 -20.36
N SER A 21 24.62 18.55 -19.91
CA SER A 21 24.02 19.48 -18.95
C SER A 21 24.64 19.33 -17.57
N PHE A 22 24.94 18.09 -17.17
CA PHE A 22 25.60 17.82 -15.89
C PHE A 22 27.02 18.40 -15.86
N VAL A 23 27.80 18.26 -16.92
CA VAL A 23 29.14 18.88 -17.03
C VAL A 23 29.07 20.40 -16.90
N LYS A 24 28.11 21.05 -17.59
CA LYS A 24 27.89 22.50 -17.47
C LYS A 24 27.50 22.91 -16.06
N LEU A 25 26.65 22.12 -15.42
CA LEU A 25 26.25 22.32 -14.01
C LEU A 25 27.46 22.23 -13.07
N MET A 26 28.32 21.23 -13.24
CA MET A 26 29.54 21.08 -12.42
C MET A 26 30.45 22.32 -12.52
N HIS A 27 30.66 22.87 -13.73
CA HIS A 27 31.43 24.09 -13.91
C HIS A 27 30.71 25.31 -13.26
N ALA A 28 29.40 25.42 -13.35
CA ALA A 28 28.66 26.51 -12.72
C ALA A 28 28.72 26.44 -11.19
N VAL A 29 28.63 25.22 -10.62
CA VAL A 29 28.77 24.98 -9.17
C VAL A 29 30.19 25.31 -8.69
N ASP A 30 31.25 24.90 -9.43
CA ASP A 30 32.63 25.25 -9.09
C ASP A 30 32.87 26.77 -9.12
N ASP A 31 32.35 27.47 -10.15
CA ASP A 31 32.42 28.92 -10.22
C ASP A 31 31.69 29.60 -9.05
N ALA A 32 30.44 29.16 -8.75
CA ALA A 32 29.69 29.71 -7.63
C ALA A 32 30.39 29.47 -6.29
N TRP A 33 30.94 28.28 -6.10
CA TRP A 33 31.65 27.91 -4.89
C TRP A 33 32.90 28.74 -4.67
N ARG A 34 33.66 29.08 -5.75
CA ARG A 34 34.91 29.86 -5.67
C ARG A 34 34.67 31.37 -5.65
N ASN A 35 33.72 31.85 -6.42
CA ASN A 35 33.63 33.26 -6.76
C ASN A 35 32.35 33.96 -6.25
N LYS A 36 31.29 33.21 -5.80
CA LYS A 36 29.97 33.74 -5.44
C LYS A 36 29.47 33.17 -4.11
N ARG A 37 30.31 33.17 -3.11
CA ARG A 37 30.03 32.55 -1.79
C ARG A 37 28.83 33.17 -1.09
N GLU A 38 28.68 34.49 -1.15
CA GLU A 38 27.55 35.19 -0.49
C GLU A 38 26.22 34.81 -1.14
N ASP A 39 26.15 34.78 -2.45
CA ASP A 39 24.94 34.36 -3.20
C ASP A 39 24.60 32.89 -2.88
N LEU A 40 25.62 32.04 -2.79
CA LEU A 40 25.47 30.64 -2.44
C LEU A 40 24.91 30.48 -1.01
N GLN A 41 25.42 31.27 -0.04
CA GLN A 41 24.90 31.23 1.34
C GLN A 41 23.44 31.67 1.43
N GLN A 42 23.03 32.68 0.67
CA GLN A 42 21.62 33.07 0.58
C GLN A 42 20.72 31.93 0.07
N ASN A 43 21.20 31.15 -0.92
CA ASN A 43 20.48 29.97 -1.39
C ASN A 43 20.42 28.86 -0.32
N VAL A 44 21.53 28.64 0.42
CA VAL A 44 21.54 27.72 1.57
C VAL A 44 20.45 28.10 2.56
N ASP A 45 20.46 29.35 3.02
CA ASP A 45 19.53 29.84 4.05
C ASP A 45 18.08 29.69 3.57
N ALA A 46 17.79 30.03 2.32
CA ALA A 46 16.47 29.92 1.73
C ALA A 46 15.99 28.46 1.61
N LEU A 47 16.89 27.55 1.22
CA LEU A 47 16.55 26.13 1.09
C LEU A 47 16.37 25.47 2.47
N VAL A 48 17.24 25.75 3.43
CA VAL A 48 17.13 25.25 4.80
C VAL A 48 15.83 25.74 5.43
N GLU A 49 15.48 27.02 5.26
CA GLU A 49 14.19 27.55 5.73
C GLU A 49 13.01 26.89 5.05
N ALA A 50 13.06 26.70 3.71
CA ALA A 50 11.98 26.06 2.97
C ALA A 50 11.76 24.60 3.41
N VAL A 51 12.82 23.86 3.61
CA VAL A 51 12.79 22.47 4.11
C VAL A 51 12.24 22.43 5.54
N GLY A 52 12.58 23.41 6.39
CA GLY A 52 12.09 23.51 7.77
C GLY A 52 10.62 23.93 7.91
N ARG A 53 9.95 24.40 6.85
CA ARG A 53 8.55 24.88 6.96
C ARG A 53 7.57 23.79 7.37
N THR A 54 7.74 22.58 6.88
CA THR A 54 6.84 21.45 7.19
C THR A 54 6.88 21.05 8.65
N THR A 55 7.97 21.34 9.36
CA THR A 55 8.13 21.00 10.78
C THR A 55 7.44 22.01 11.71
N ARG A 56 7.11 23.20 11.22
CA ARG A 56 6.50 24.29 12.00
C ARG A 56 5.00 24.45 11.74
N ILE A 57 4.39 23.51 11.04
CA ILE A 57 2.95 23.52 10.80
C ILE A 57 2.25 23.23 12.12
N ALA A 58 1.44 24.17 12.60
CA ALA A 58 0.61 23.95 13.78
C ALA A 58 -0.68 23.22 13.41
N PRO A 59 -1.16 22.29 14.25
CA PRO A 59 -2.44 21.62 14.03
C PRO A 59 -3.61 22.63 14.05
N VAL A 60 -4.77 22.21 13.56
CA VAL A 60 -6.03 22.93 13.73
C VAL A 60 -6.67 22.55 15.06
N ASP A 61 -7.48 23.43 15.63
CA ASP A 61 -8.22 23.12 16.86
C ASP A 61 -9.39 22.16 16.61
N GLU A 62 -10.09 22.35 15.48
CA GLU A 62 -11.23 21.53 15.05
C GLU A 62 -11.22 21.37 13.53
N PHE A 63 -11.74 20.27 13.02
CA PHE A 63 -11.94 20.02 11.59
C PHE A 63 -13.12 19.06 11.37
N ASP A 64 -13.73 19.14 10.19
CA ASP A 64 -14.74 18.19 9.73
C ASP A 64 -14.14 17.28 8.65
N ALA A 65 -13.99 16.00 8.98
CA ALA A 65 -13.45 14.99 8.06
C ALA A 65 -14.31 14.83 6.80
N HIS A 66 -15.63 15.01 6.92
CA HIS A 66 -16.54 14.92 5.78
C HIS A 66 -16.39 16.09 4.82
N GLU A 67 -16.14 17.29 5.31
CA GLU A 67 -15.88 18.46 4.47
C GLU A 67 -14.57 18.28 3.68
N ILE A 68 -13.52 17.79 4.34
CA ILE A 68 -12.24 17.51 3.68
C ILE A 68 -12.40 16.36 2.67
N ALA A 69 -13.15 15.30 3.01
CA ALA A 69 -13.43 14.18 2.11
C ALA A 69 -14.25 14.62 0.88
N ASN A 70 -15.21 15.52 1.04
CA ASN A 70 -15.96 16.10 -0.09
C ASN A 70 -15.04 16.93 -1.00
N THR A 71 -14.09 17.66 -0.43
CA THR A 71 -13.07 18.40 -1.22
C THR A 71 -12.22 17.43 -2.03
N ALA A 72 -11.77 16.32 -1.44
CA ALA A 72 -11.03 15.29 -2.14
C ALA A 72 -11.87 14.65 -3.26
N LEU A 73 -13.13 14.30 -2.97
CA LEU A 73 -14.04 13.72 -3.96
C LEU A 73 -14.26 14.65 -5.16
N GLN A 74 -14.44 15.95 -4.92
CA GLN A 74 -14.58 16.92 -6.02
C GLN A 74 -13.32 16.96 -6.89
N ALA A 75 -12.13 17.00 -6.29
CA ALA A 75 -10.86 16.97 -7.02
C ALA A 75 -10.67 15.65 -7.79
N MET A 76 -11.02 14.52 -7.19
CA MET A 76 -11.00 13.21 -7.84
C MET A 76 -11.95 13.17 -9.04
N THR A 77 -13.18 13.64 -8.89
CA THR A 77 -14.19 13.69 -9.97
C THR A 77 -13.73 14.56 -11.13
N GLN A 78 -13.10 15.70 -10.85
CA GLN A 78 -12.57 16.60 -11.88
C GLN A 78 -11.39 16.01 -12.65
N SER A 79 -10.57 15.17 -12.01
CA SER A 79 -9.40 14.55 -12.62
C SER A 79 -9.64 13.13 -13.16
N PHE A 80 -10.81 12.56 -12.89
CA PHE A 80 -11.15 11.19 -13.31
C PHE A 80 -11.23 11.04 -14.82
N ASP A 81 -10.52 10.08 -15.37
CA ASP A 81 -10.60 9.68 -16.77
C ASP A 81 -11.73 8.66 -16.97
N SER A 82 -12.91 9.13 -17.35
CA SER A 82 -14.08 8.26 -17.56
C SER A 82 -13.93 7.26 -18.72
N ARG A 83 -12.96 7.47 -19.62
CA ARG A 83 -12.71 6.57 -20.75
C ARG A 83 -11.76 5.43 -20.39
N TRP A 84 -10.66 5.77 -19.71
CA TRP A 84 -9.57 4.81 -19.44
C TRP A 84 -9.41 4.49 -17.97
N GLY A 85 -10.17 5.12 -17.08
CA GLY A 85 -10.01 5.00 -15.64
C GLY A 85 -8.75 5.67 -15.11
N GLY A 86 -8.66 5.74 -13.78
CA GLY A 86 -7.60 6.46 -13.10
C GLY A 86 -7.78 7.97 -13.12
N PHE A 87 -6.78 8.71 -12.67
CA PHE A 87 -6.84 10.14 -12.49
C PHE A 87 -5.76 10.85 -13.32
N GLY A 88 -6.11 12.01 -13.88
CA GLY A 88 -5.20 12.81 -14.68
C GLY A 88 -4.87 12.22 -16.05
N SER A 89 -3.75 12.67 -16.63
CA SER A 89 -3.21 12.23 -17.92
C SER A 89 -1.97 11.34 -17.72
N ALA A 90 -1.39 10.84 -18.83
CA ALA A 90 -0.14 10.08 -18.78
C ALA A 90 1.05 10.92 -18.25
N PRO A 91 1.97 10.30 -17.48
CA PRO A 91 1.95 8.92 -16.99
C PRO A 91 0.88 8.70 -15.92
N LYS A 92 0.30 7.50 -15.86
CA LYS A 92 -0.74 7.16 -14.88
C LYS A 92 -0.22 6.21 -13.80
N PHE A 93 -0.53 6.57 -12.56
CA PHE A 93 -0.26 5.77 -11.36
C PHE A 93 -1.55 5.13 -10.83
N PRO A 94 -1.48 4.00 -10.11
CA PRO A 94 -2.67 3.28 -9.60
C PRO A 94 -3.59 4.11 -8.70
N SER A 95 -3.05 5.10 -7.99
CA SER A 95 -3.81 6.00 -7.07
C SER A 95 -4.70 5.23 -6.07
N THR A 96 -4.17 4.15 -5.49
CA THR A 96 -4.89 3.20 -4.64
C THR A 96 -5.59 3.85 -3.44
N PHE A 97 -4.98 4.87 -2.83
CA PHE A 97 -5.58 5.62 -1.69
C PHE A 97 -6.82 6.40 -2.10
N ALA A 98 -6.81 6.97 -3.31
CA ALA A 98 -7.98 7.67 -3.84
C ALA A 98 -9.12 6.69 -4.14
N LEU A 99 -8.81 5.51 -4.69
CA LEU A 99 -9.80 4.46 -4.93
C LEU A 99 -10.36 3.90 -3.61
N ASP A 100 -9.52 3.71 -2.59
CA ASP A 100 -9.97 3.25 -1.26
C ASP A 100 -10.88 4.29 -0.59
N LEU A 101 -10.51 5.57 -0.66
CA LEU A 101 -11.37 6.66 -0.18
C LEU A 101 -12.72 6.70 -0.92
N ALA A 102 -12.72 6.55 -2.26
CA ALA A 102 -13.96 6.49 -3.04
C ALA A 102 -14.86 5.33 -2.60
N MET A 103 -14.28 4.16 -2.33
CA MET A 103 -15.02 3.01 -1.81
C MET A 103 -15.62 3.28 -0.42
N ARG A 104 -14.89 3.95 0.48
CA ARG A 104 -15.42 4.36 1.80
C ARG A 104 -16.59 5.31 1.68
N LEU A 105 -16.47 6.31 0.81
CA LEU A 105 -17.53 7.28 0.56
C LEU A 105 -18.76 6.64 -0.09
N TYR A 106 -18.57 5.65 -0.98
CA TYR A 106 -19.65 4.84 -1.54
C TYR A 106 -20.45 4.09 -0.47
N LEU A 107 -19.78 3.42 0.46
CA LEU A 107 -20.48 2.69 1.54
C LEU A 107 -21.39 3.59 2.38
N ARG A 108 -21.06 4.86 2.46
CA ARG A 108 -21.81 5.84 3.21
C ARG A 108 -22.97 6.47 2.41
N SER A 109 -22.69 6.87 1.18
CA SER A 109 -23.64 7.65 0.36
C SER A 109 -24.50 6.79 -0.57
N HIS A 110 -24.03 5.59 -0.89
CA HIS A 110 -24.57 4.73 -1.95
C HIS A 110 -24.62 5.44 -3.31
N ASP A 111 -23.70 6.39 -3.56
CA ASP A 111 -23.58 7.06 -4.84
C ASP A 111 -22.77 6.19 -5.82
N ASP A 112 -23.47 5.62 -6.79
CA ASP A 112 -22.92 4.70 -7.79
C ASP A 112 -21.77 5.31 -8.62
N GLN A 113 -21.67 6.63 -8.73
CA GLN A 113 -20.57 7.28 -9.44
C GLN A 113 -19.21 6.95 -8.81
N MET A 114 -19.15 6.85 -7.49
CA MET A 114 -17.91 6.48 -6.78
C MET A 114 -17.50 5.04 -7.08
N LEU A 115 -18.48 4.12 -7.06
CA LEU A 115 -18.22 2.72 -7.38
C LEU A 115 -17.86 2.53 -8.87
N GLU A 116 -18.47 3.30 -9.77
CA GLU A 116 -18.14 3.31 -11.19
C GLU A 116 -16.70 3.80 -11.42
N MET A 117 -16.28 4.87 -10.73
CA MET A 117 -14.91 5.38 -10.77
C MET A 117 -13.89 4.31 -10.36
N VAL A 118 -14.17 3.60 -9.26
CA VAL A 118 -13.32 2.50 -8.75
C VAL A 118 -13.28 1.35 -9.76
N THR A 119 -14.46 0.85 -10.17
CA THR A 119 -14.57 -0.32 -11.04
C THR A 119 -13.93 -0.06 -12.40
N THR A 120 -14.18 1.12 -13.00
CA THR A 120 -13.58 1.52 -14.28
C THR A 120 -12.06 1.56 -14.20
N SER A 121 -11.51 2.10 -13.10
CA SER A 121 -10.06 2.19 -12.92
C SER A 121 -9.42 0.82 -12.72
N LEU A 122 -9.98 -0.02 -11.86
CA LEU A 122 -9.48 -1.36 -11.59
C LEU A 122 -9.57 -2.26 -12.83
N ASP A 123 -10.70 -2.23 -13.55
CA ASP A 123 -10.87 -3.00 -14.78
C ASP A 123 -9.92 -2.54 -15.88
N ALA A 124 -9.62 -1.24 -15.97
CA ALA A 124 -8.70 -0.72 -16.96
C ALA A 124 -7.24 -1.10 -16.65
N MET A 125 -6.80 -0.99 -15.40
CA MET A 125 -5.48 -1.44 -14.98
C MET A 125 -5.28 -2.93 -15.20
N ALA A 126 -6.23 -3.77 -14.76
CA ALA A 126 -6.14 -5.23 -14.93
C ALA A 126 -6.31 -5.70 -16.38
N ALA A 127 -6.90 -4.89 -17.26
CA ALA A 127 -6.97 -5.18 -18.69
C ALA A 127 -5.77 -4.63 -19.48
N GLY A 128 -5.02 -3.69 -18.93
CA GLY A 128 -3.85 -3.08 -19.55
C GLY A 128 -2.63 -3.99 -19.56
N GLY A 129 -1.55 -3.52 -20.19
CA GLY A 129 -0.25 -4.20 -20.13
C GLY A 129 0.50 -3.93 -18.83
N MET A 130 0.01 -2.98 -18.01
CA MET A 130 0.52 -2.75 -16.66
C MET A 130 0.32 -3.98 -15.76
N TYR A 131 -0.73 -4.76 -16.00
CA TYR A 131 -0.94 -6.06 -15.38
C TYR A 131 -0.23 -7.15 -16.19
N ASP A 132 0.59 -7.96 -15.55
CA ASP A 132 1.23 -9.11 -16.20
C ASP A 132 0.23 -10.26 -16.38
N HIS A 133 -0.37 -10.34 -17.55
CA HIS A 133 -1.38 -11.35 -17.89
C HIS A 133 -0.87 -12.80 -17.90
N ILE A 134 0.44 -13.01 -17.86
CA ILE A 134 1.05 -14.33 -17.87
C ILE A 134 1.50 -14.77 -16.47
N GLY A 135 2.17 -13.89 -15.72
CA GLY A 135 2.74 -14.22 -14.41
C GLY A 135 2.00 -13.62 -13.23
N GLY A 136 1.08 -12.70 -13.45
CA GLY A 136 0.44 -11.95 -12.38
C GLY A 136 1.29 -10.78 -11.88
N GLY A 137 0.73 -10.02 -10.96
CA GLY A 137 1.33 -8.81 -10.43
C GLY A 137 1.27 -7.62 -11.39
N PHE A 138 1.59 -6.45 -10.89
CA PHE A 138 1.51 -5.17 -11.61
C PHE A 138 2.88 -4.52 -11.73
N SER A 139 3.12 -3.89 -12.86
CA SER A 139 4.19 -2.91 -13.03
C SER A 139 3.84 -1.61 -12.31
N ARG A 140 4.85 -0.77 -12.06
CA ARG A 140 4.78 0.40 -11.19
C ARG A 140 3.79 1.48 -11.65
N TYR A 141 3.81 1.82 -12.94
CA TYR A 141 2.93 2.82 -13.55
C TYR A 141 2.83 2.62 -15.06
N SER A 142 1.85 3.26 -15.69
CA SER A 142 1.71 3.30 -17.15
C SER A 142 2.28 4.59 -17.72
N VAL A 143 3.08 4.49 -18.78
CA VAL A 143 3.62 5.65 -19.51
C VAL A 143 2.59 6.27 -20.44
N ASP A 144 1.49 5.56 -20.72
CA ASP A 144 0.38 6.03 -21.54
C ASP A 144 -0.95 6.13 -20.77
N GLU A 145 -1.93 6.79 -21.35
CA GLU A 145 -3.25 7.01 -20.73
C GLU A 145 -4.13 5.75 -20.64
N LYS A 146 -3.81 4.68 -21.42
CA LYS A 146 -4.65 3.49 -21.63
C LYS A 146 -4.26 2.31 -20.77
N TRP A 147 -3.24 2.46 -19.94
CA TRP A 147 -2.64 1.40 -19.13
C TRP A 147 -1.94 0.32 -19.96
N LEU A 148 -1.58 0.61 -21.24
CA LEU A 148 -1.02 -0.38 -22.15
C LEU A 148 0.47 -0.59 -21.97
N VAL A 149 1.25 0.49 -22.02
CA VAL A 149 2.72 0.43 -21.94
C VAL A 149 3.13 0.79 -20.53
N PRO A 150 3.59 -0.18 -19.74
CA PRO A 150 4.07 0.09 -18.39
C PRO A 150 5.52 0.55 -18.40
N HIS A 151 5.97 1.18 -17.31
CA HIS A 151 7.35 1.03 -16.86
C HIS A 151 7.44 -0.32 -16.15
N PHE A 152 8.19 -1.26 -16.71
CA PHE A 152 8.09 -2.69 -16.38
C PHE A 152 8.60 -3.09 -14.99
N GLU A 153 9.17 -2.18 -14.23
CA GLU A 153 9.57 -2.38 -12.84
C GLU A 153 8.38 -2.82 -11.98
N LYS A 154 8.55 -3.84 -11.14
CA LYS A 154 7.51 -4.33 -10.21
C LYS A 154 7.97 -4.14 -8.78
N MET A 155 7.27 -3.27 -8.05
CA MET A 155 7.58 -2.94 -6.67
C MET A 155 6.70 -3.71 -5.70
N LEU A 156 7.25 -4.16 -4.57
CA LEU A 156 6.48 -4.87 -3.54
C LEU A 156 5.35 -4.00 -2.96
N TYR A 157 5.60 -2.70 -2.74
CA TYR A 157 4.56 -1.81 -2.21
C TYR A 157 3.37 -1.62 -3.16
N ASP A 158 3.60 -1.61 -4.49
CA ASP A 158 2.51 -1.55 -5.47
C ASP A 158 1.67 -2.83 -5.42
N GLN A 159 2.31 -4.00 -5.30
CA GLN A 159 1.59 -5.26 -5.11
C GLN A 159 0.74 -5.23 -3.84
N ALA A 160 1.29 -4.75 -2.73
CA ALA A 160 0.60 -4.65 -1.45
C ALA A 160 -0.64 -3.76 -1.53
N LEU A 161 -0.48 -2.56 -2.07
CA LEU A 161 -1.55 -1.57 -2.17
C LEU A 161 -2.65 -2.00 -3.16
N LEU A 162 -2.27 -2.54 -4.32
CA LEU A 162 -3.23 -3.06 -5.29
C LEU A 162 -3.95 -4.30 -4.77
N LEU A 163 -3.26 -5.23 -4.09
CA LEU A 163 -3.89 -6.38 -3.45
C LEU A 163 -5.01 -5.94 -2.51
N ARG A 164 -4.74 -4.96 -1.64
CA ARG A 164 -5.73 -4.39 -0.71
C ARG A 164 -6.90 -3.78 -1.47
N THR A 165 -6.63 -2.95 -2.47
CA THR A 165 -7.68 -2.25 -3.24
C THR A 165 -8.58 -3.22 -4.01
N TYR A 166 -8.02 -4.25 -4.68
CA TYR A 166 -8.81 -5.27 -5.35
C TYR A 166 -9.61 -6.14 -4.38
N THR A 167 -9.07 -6.42 -3.19
CA THR A 167 -9.76 -7.16 -2.12
C THR A 167 -10.98 -6.37 -1.62
N HIS A 168 -10.82 -5.07 -1.34
CA HIS A 168 -11.92 -4.20 -0.91
C HIS A 168 -13.00 -4.08 -1.99
N ALA A 169 -12.59 -3.86 -3.25
CA ALA A 169 -13.51 -3.79 -4.38
C ALA A 169 -14.29 -5.10 -4.58
N TRP A 170 -13.64 -6.26 -4.36
CA TRP A 170 -14.35 -7.54 -4.38
C TRP A 170 -15.35 -7.67 -3.24
N LEU A 171 -14.99 -7.31 -2.01
CA LEU A 171 -15.89 -7.37 -0.86
C LEU A 171 -17.14 -6.50 -1.04
N ILE A 172 -17.04 -5.36 -1.73
CA ILE A 172 -18.16 -4.48 -2.04
C ILE A 172 -19.02 -5.03 -3.20
N GLY A 173 -18.36 -5.32 -4.32
CA GLY A 173 -19.06 -5.57 -5.59
C GLY A 173 -19.20 -7.05 -5.96
N GLN A 174 -18.57 -7.97 -5.23
CA GLN A 174 -18.55 -9.43 -5.45
C GLN A 174 -18.20 -9.81 -6.91
N GLN A 175 -17.32 -9.03 -7.55
CA GLN A 175 -16.91 -9.25 -8.94
C GLN A 175 -15.74 -10.25 -8.98
N ASP A 176 -15.96 -11.46 -9.48
CA ASP A 176 -14.97 -12.54 -9.54
C ASP A 176 -13.64 -12.12 -10.20
N ARG A 177 -13.69 -11.21 -11.18
CA ARG A 177 -12.47 -10.68 -11.83
C ARG A 177 -11.57 -9.89 -10.87
N HIS A 178 -12.14 -9.17 -9.89
CA HIS A 178 -11.35 -8.47 -8.87
C HIS A 178 -10.69 -9.46 -7.92
N ARG A 179 -11.41 -10.49 -7.50
CA ARG A 179 -10.86 -11.59 -6.71
C ARG A 179 -9.73 -12.31 -7.46
N GLN A 180 -9.97 -12.67 -8.73
CA GLN A 180 -8.95 -13.32 -9.56
C GLN A 180 -7.66 -12.49 -9.64
N THR A 181 -7.78 -11.17 -9.88
CA THR A 181 -6.62 -10.28 -9.93
C THR A 181 -5.89 -10.24 -8.58
N ALA A 182 -6.62 -10.14 -7.47
CA ALA A 182 -6.02 -10.17 -6.13
C ALA A 182 -5.30 -11.50 -5.83
N GLU A 183 -5.92 -12.64 -6.15
CA GLU A 183 -5.29 -13.96 -5.98
C GLU A 183 -4.05 -14.13 -6.86
N GLU A 184 -4.01 -13.54 -8.04
CA GLU A 184 -2.84 -13.57 -8.94
C GLU A 184 -1.71 -12.63 -8.47
N ILE A 185 -2.03 -11.52 -7.79
CA ILE A 185 -1.02 -10.72 -7.06
C ILE A 185 -0.40 -11.55 -5.93
N ILE A 186 -1.22 -12.24 -5.14
CA ILE A 186 -0.74 -13.11 -4.06
C ILE A 186 0.19 -14.19 -4.63
N SER A 187 -0.23 -14.87 -5.69
CA SER A 187 0.58 -15.91 -6.33
C SER A 187 1.93 -15.38 -6.81
N TYR A 188 1.93 -14.22 -7.50
CA TYR A 188 3.14 -13.57 -7.97
C TYR A 188 4.11 -13.24 -6.82
N VAL A 189 3.61 -12.63 -5.75
CA VAL A 189 4.47 -12.25 -4.61
C VAL A 189 5.05 -13.49 -3.92
N ILE A 190 4.26 -14.55 -3.76
CA ILE A 190 4.70 -15.79 -3.12
C ILE A 190 5.72 -16.56 -3.98
N GLU A 191 5.50 -16.62 -5.30
CA GLU A 191 6.32 -17.41 -6.20
C GLU A 191 7.60 -16.70 -6.63
N GLU A 192 7.55 -15.36 -6.80
CA GLU A 192 8.60 -14.59 -7.45
C GLU A 192 9.37 -13.65 -6.51
N MET A 193 8.71 -13.13 -5.47
CA MET A 193 9.31 -12.13 -4.59
C MET A 193 9.62 -12.65 -3.17
N ARG A 194 9.31 -13.89 -2.84
CA ARG A 194 9.47 -14.39 -1.48
C ARG A 194 10.86 -14.98 -1.23
N HIS A 195 11.52 -14.48 -0.17
CA HIS A 195 12.69 -15.12 0.41
C HIS A 195 12.29 -16.44 1.12
N PRO A 196 13.12 -17.51 1.05
CA PRO A 196 12.80 -18.80 1.70
C PRO A 196 12.49 -18.72 3.18
N ASN A 197 13.09 -17.79 3.92
CA ASN A 197 12.88 -17.61 5.36
C ASN A 197 11.64 -16.74 5.69
N GLY A 198 10.90 -16.22 4.71
CA GLY A 198 9.63 -15.54 4.91
C GLY A 198 9.57 -14.06 4.57
N GLY A 199 10.70 -13.36 4.41
CA GLY A 199 10.70 -11.99 3.90
C GLY A 199 10.27 -11.91 2.44
N PHE A 200 9.86 -10.71 1.98
CA PHE A 200 9.62 -10.43 0.57
C PHE A 200 10.66 -9.45 0.06
N TYR A 201 11.22 -9.72 -1.10
CA TYR A 201 12.16 -8.86 -1.80
C TYR A 201 11.51 -7.56 -2.27
N SER A 202 12.31 -6.52 -2.49
CA SER A 202 11.80 -5.16 -2.73
C SER A 202 11.24 -4.95 -4.12
N ALA A 203 11.94 -5.40 -5.17
CA ALA A 203 11.54 -5.10 -6.54
C ALA A 203 12.16 -6.06 -7.57
N GLU A 204 11.49 -6.18 -8.73
CA GLU A 204 12.09 -6.65 -9.97
C GLU A 204 12.33 -5.44 -10.90
N ASP A 205 13.50 -5.40 -11.57
CA ASP A 205 13.89 -4.35 -12.50
C ASP A 205 12.96 -4.31 -13.73
N ALA A 206 12.94 -3.18 -14.43
CA ALA A 206 12.25 -3.04 -15.71
C ALA A 206 13.01 -3.76 -16.83
N ASP A 207 14.33 -3.81 -16.74
CA ASP A 207 15.22 -4.33 -17.77
C ASP A 207 15.57 -5.80 -17.56
N SER A 208 15.69 -6.51 -18.68
CA SER A 208 16.23 -7.87 -18.72
C SER A 208 17.05 -8.09 -19.99
N LEU A 209 17.88 -9.13 -20.02
CA LEU A 209 18.65 -9.44 -21.21
C LEU A 209 17.74 -10.05 -22.28
N ASP A 210 17.85 -9.53 -23.51
CA ASP A 210 17.27 -10.10 -24.70
C ASP A 210 17.99 -11.39 -25.15
N GLU A 211 17.56 -12.01 -26.24
CA GLU A 211 18.21 -13.22 -26.83
C GLU A 211 19.62 -12.97 -27.37
N HIS A 212 20.03 -11.71 -27.53
CA HIS A 212 21.36 -11.28 -27.98
C HIS A 212 22.27 -10.84 -26.83
N GLY A 213 21.74 -10.81 -25.60
CA GLY A 213 22.47 -10.38 -24.40
C GLY A 213 22.50 -8.87 -24.20
N HIS A 214 21.66 -8.10 -24.88
CA HIS A 214 21.47 -6.68 -24.64
C HIS A 214 20.43 -6.46 -23.53
N SER A 215 20.66 -5.45 -22.67
CA SER A 215 19.68 -5.06 -21.68
C SER A 215 18.59 -4.22 -22.33
N GLU A 216 17.35 -4.70 -22.26
CA GLU A 216 16.18 -4.04 -22.85
C GLU A 216 15.01 -4.03 -21.86
N GLU A 217 14.32 -2.89 -21.78
CA GLU A 217 13.11 -2.76 -20.98
C GLU A 217 11.98 -3.63 -21.56
N GLY A 218 11.34 -4.44 -20.73
CA GLY A 218 10.21 -5.26 -21.11
C GLY A 218 10.53 -6.55 -21.89
N ALA A 219 11.82 -6.86 -22.19
CA ALA A 219 12.20 -8.05 -22.95
C ALA A 219 11.63 -9.36 -22.35
N PHE A 220 11.62 -9.47 -21.03
CA PHE A 220 11.06 -10.62 -20.32
C PHE A 220 9.55 -10.78 -20.53
N TYR A 221 8.79 -9.67 -20.63
CA TYR A 221 7.32 -9.66 -20.57
C TYR A 221 6.64 -9.65 -21.94
N THR A 222 7.34 -9.26 -23.00
CA THR A 222 6.78 -9.11 -24.35
C THR A 222 6.87 -10.40 -25.17
N TRP A 223 5.98 -10.53 -26.16
CA TRP A 223 5.83 -11.73 -26.98
C TRP A 223 5.68 -11.40 -28.45
N THR A 224 6.14 -12.31 -29.32
CA THR A 224 5.80 -12.34 -30.74
C THR A 224 4.76 -13.44 -31.01
N PRO A 225 3.94 -13.33 -32.07
CA PRO A 225 3.03 -14.41 -32.47
C PRO A 225 3.75 -15.72 -32.78
N GLN A 226 4.98 -15.63 -33.30
CA GLN A 226 5.81 -16.81 -33.62
C GLN A 226 6.21 -17.56 -32.36
N GLU A 227 6.66 -16.87 -31.29
CA GLU A 227 6.99 -17.49 -30.00
C GLU A 227 5.75 -18.16 -29.39
N VAL A 228 4.60 -17.46 -29.35
CA VAL A 228 3.35 -18.04 -28.83
C VAL A 228 2.94 -19.28 -29.63
N THR A 229 3.08 -19.25 -30.96
CA THR A 229 2.75 -20.37 -31.81
C THR A 229 3.70 -21.55 -31.58
N ALA A 230 4.99 -21.30 -31.40
CA ALA A 230 5.97 -22.34 -31.10
C ALA A 230 5.66 -23.05 -29.76
N VAL A 231 5.21 -22.30 -28.73
CA VAL A 231 4.88 -22.87 -27.42
C VAL A 231 3.53 -23.60 -27.43
N LEU A 232 2.50 -22.98 -28.01
CA LEU A 232 1.12 -23.46 -27.88
C LEU A 232 0.62 -24.36 -29.04
N GLY A 233 1.28 -24.31 -30.19
CA GLY A 233 0.88 -25.08 -31.36
C GLY A 233 -0.54 -24.75 -31.83
N LYS A 234 -1.42 -25.75 -31.88
CA LYS A 234 -2.82 -25.55 -32.30
C LYS A 234 -3.65 -24.61 -31.42
N ASP A 235 -3.25 -24.43 -30.18
CA ASP A 235 -3.97 -23.60 -29.21
C ASP A 235 -3.55 -22.11 -29.31
N ALA A 236 -2.55 -21.78 -30.13
CA ALA A 236 -1.98 -20.44 -30.25
C ALA A 236 -3.00 -19.39 -30.70
N THR A 237 -3.85 -19.69 -31.69
CA THR A 237 -4.83 -18.73 -32.24
C THR A 237 -5.76 -18.17 -31.14
N LEU A 238 -6.21 -19.03 -30.23
CA LEU A 238 -7.06 -18.62 -29.12
C LEU A 238 -6.31 -17.67 -28.19
N ALA A 239 -5.07 -17.99 -27.82
CA ALA A 239 -4.22 -17.20 -26.93
C ALA A 239 -3.82 -15.86 -27.56
N LEU A 240 -3.41 -15.84 -28.84
CA LEU A 240 -3.09 -14.63 -29.58
C LEU A 240 -4.28 -13.65 -29.62
N THR A 241 -5.48 -14.18 -29.88
CA THR A 241 -6.71 -13.38 -29.87
C THR A 241 -7.06 -12.91 -28.46
N TRP A 242 -6.91 -13.76 -27.45
CA TRP A 242 -7.23 -13.43 -26.07
C TRP A 242 -6.38 -12.28 -25.56
N TRP A 243 -5.07 -12.33 -25.72
CA TRP A 243 -4.12 -11.33 -25.22
C TRP A 243 -3.73 -10.26 -26.24
N ASN A 244 -4.42 -10.21 -27.39
CA ASN A 244 -4.18 -9.23 -28.46
C ASN A 244 -2.70 -9.16 -28.91
N ILE A 245 -2.07 -10.33 -29.05
CA ILE A 245 -0.70 -10.47 -29.54
C ILE A 245 -0.75 -10.53 -31.08
N THR A 246 -0.10 -9.57 -31.76
CA THR A 246 -0.21 -9.36 -33.22
C THR A 246 1.16 -9.26 -33.88
N ASP A 247 1.23 -9.48 -35.21
CA ASP A 247 2.48 -9.36 -35.98
C ASP A 247 3.09 -7.96 -35.97
N GLY A 248 2.26 -6.92 -35.87
CA GLY A 248 2.73 -5.53 -35.78
C GLY A 248 3.26 -5.15 -34.40
N GLY A 249 2.92 -5.93 -33.38
CA GLY A 249 3.23 -5.58 -32.00
C GLY A 249 2.53 -4.33 -31.50
N ASN A 250 2.79 -3.97 -30.27
CA ASN A 250 2.34 -2.71 -29.65
C ASN A 250 3.45 -2.04 -28.83
N PHE A 251 4.64 -2.65 -28.81
CA PHE A 251 5.83 -2.17 -28.12
C PHE A 251 7.07 -2.73 -28.83
N GLU A 252 7.86 -1.86 -29.49
CA GLU A 252 9.16 -2.19 -30.13
C GLU A 252 9.15 -3.44 -31.05
N GLY A 253 8.05 -3.61 -31.81
CA GLY A 253 7.87 -4.75 -32.72
C GLY A 253 7.43 -6.05 -32.05
N ARG A 254 7.26 -6.05 -30.74
CA ARG A 254 6.73 -7.15 -29.93
C ARG A 254 5.36 -6.75 -29.32
N SER A 255 4.68 -7.65 -28.70
CA SER A 255 3.39 -7.37 -28.06
C SER A 255 3.49 -7.51 -26.54
N ILE A 256 3.07 -6.49 -25.83
CA ILE A 256 2.66 -6.57 -24.44
C ILE A 256 1.28 -7.25 -24.43
N PRO A 257 1.08 -8.38 -23.75
CA PRO A 257 -0.23 -9.01 -23.61
C PRO A 257 -1.21 -8.09 -22.89
N HIS A 258 -2.44 -7.94 -23.42
CA HIS A 258 -3.46 -7.09 -22.79
C HIS A 258 -4.89 -7.47 -23.18
N ARG A 259 -5.87 -6.97 -22.42
CA ARG A 259 -7.32 -7.18 -22.63
C ARG A 259 -8.08 -5.87 -22.85
N ILE A 260 -7.43 -4.77 -23.19
CA ILE A 260 -8.02 -3.43 -23.33
C ILE A 260 -9.32 -3.42 -24.17
N PRO A 261 -9.43 -4.12 -25.34
CA PRO A 261 -10.68 -4.15 -26.09
C PRO A 261 -11.82 -4.89 -25.41
N LYS A 262 -11.55 -5.62 -24.34
CA LYS A 262 -12.49 -6.46 -23.58
C LYS A 262 -12.36 -6.24 -22.08
N ARG A 263 -12.22 -4.98 -21.66
CA ARG A 263 -12.19 -4.58 -20.24
C ARG A 263 -13.41 -5.17 -19.49
N GLY A 264 -13.21 -5.60 -18.25
CA GLY A 264 -14.24 -6.25 -17.44
C GLY A 264 -14.52 -7.72 -17.80
N SER A 265 -13.95 -8.25 -18.90
CA SER A 265 -14.03 -9.66 -19.28
C SER A 265 -12.66 -10.33 -19.13
N LEU A 266 -12.22 -10.46 -17.87
CA LEU A 266 -10.89 -10.94 -17.49
C LEU A 266 -10.86 -12.42 -17.08
N GLN A 267 -12.03 -13.00 -16.79
CA GLN A 267 -12.14 -14.41 -16.42
C GLN A 267 -11.75 -15.30 -17.60
N ARG A 268 -10.83 -16.19 -17.36
CA ARG A 268 -10.26 -17.10 -18.37
C ARG A 268 -11.02 -18.42 -18.40
N SER A 269 -11.23 -18.95 -19.62
CA SER A 269 -11.66 -20.34 -19.78
C SER A 269 -10.53 -21.30 -19.41
N PRO A 270 -10.82 -22.58 -19.12
CA PRO A 270 -9.79 -23.58 -18.84
C PRO A 270 -8.70 -23.69 -19.93
N GLU A 271 -9.08 -23.47 -21.21
CA GLU A 271 -8.15 -23.51 -22.34
C GLU A 271 -7.18 -22.31 -22.31
N ILE A 272 -7.67 -21.12 -22.01
CA ILE A 272 -6.85 -19.92 -21.85
C ILE A 272 -5.96 -20.06 -20.63
N GLU A 273 -6.46 -20.59 -19.53
CA GLU A 273 -5.66 -20.83 -18.32
C GLU A 273 -4.54 -21.84 -18.59
N SER A 274 -4.84 -22.92 -19.30
CA SER A 274 -3.82 -23.89 -19.75
C SER A 274 -2.76 -23.24 -20.65
N ALA A 275 -3.17 -22.37 -21.57
CA ALA A 275 -2.25 -21.62 -22.43
C ALA A 275 -1.37 -20.68 -21.59
N ARG A 276 -1.94 -19.97 -20.61
CA ARG A 276 -1.21 -19.08 -19.68
C ARG A 276 -0.11 -19.84 -18.94
N HIS A 277 -0.42 -20.99 -18.35
CA HIS A 277 0.55 -21.81 -17.62
C HIS A 277 1.70 -22.27 -18.53
N ARG A 278 1.41 -22.67 -19.77
CA ARG A 278 2.46 -23.07 -20.73
C ARG A 278 3.36 -21.90 -21.12
N LEU A 279 2.78 -20.72 -21.33
CA LEU A 279 3.55 -19.51 -21.61
C LEU A 279 4.38 -19.08 -20.38
N PHE A 280 3.83 -19.17 -19.17
CA PHE A 280 4.53 -18.88 -17.93
C PHE A 280 5.77 -19.75 -17.77
N HIS A 281 5.64 -21.07 -17.91
CA HIS A 281 6.78 -21.99 -17.84
C HIS A 281 7.80 -21.76 -18.95
N HIS A 282 7.36 -21.42 -20.16
CA HIS A 282 8.30 -21.08 -21.23
C HIS A 282 9.03 -19.76 -20.92
N ARG A 283 8.34 -18.75 -20.43
CA ARG A 283 8.94 -17.46 -20.03
C ARG A 283 10.02 -17.64 -18.97
N ALA A 284 9.86 -18.59 -18.06
CA ALA A 284 10.88 -18.90 -17.04
C ALA A 284 12.24 -19.33 -17.62
N THR A 285 12.33 -19.67 -18.93
CA THR A 285 13.59 -19.95 -19.62
C THR A 285 14.32 -18.71 -20.12
N ARG A 286 13.67 -17.53 -20.10
CA ARG A 286 14.29 -16.25 -20.47
C ARG A 286 15.14 -15.71 -19.33
N SER A 287 16.04 -14.79 -19.66
CA SER A 287 16.75 -14.02 -18.63
C SER A 287 15.76 -13.20 -17.81
N ARG A 288 15.73 -13.43 -16.50
CA ARG A 288 14.85 -12.68 -15.60
C ARG A 288 15.32 -11.23 -15.41
N PRO A 289 14.40 -10.31 -15.12
CA PRO A 289 14.76 -8.98 -14.61
C PRO A 289 15.64 -9.08 -13.35
N GLY A 290 16.47 -8.06 -13.13
CA GLY A 290 17.26 -7.94 -11.91
C GLY A 290 16.36 -7.92 -10.68
N LEU A 291 16.72 -8.71 -9.66
CA LEU A 291 15.98 -8.73 -8.39
C LEU A 291 16.70 -7.85 -7.37
N ASP A 292 16.02 -6.81 -6.86
CA ASP A 292 16.47 -6.12 -5.66
C ASP A 292 16.11 -6.97 -4.43
N ASN A 293 17.10 -7.73 -3.97
CA ASN A 293 16.94 -8.71 -2.90
C ASN A 293 16.95 -8.12 -1.48
N LYS A 294 16.90 -6.80 -1.34
CA LYS A 294 16.67 -6.18 -0.03
C LYS A 294 15.27 -6.50 0.48
N VAL A 295 15.16 -6.74 1.77
CA VAL A 295 13.88 -6.85 2.48
C VAL A 295 13.71 -5.56 3.27
N LEU A 296 12.74 -4.71 2.87
CA LEU A 296 12.45 -3.45 3.53
C LEU A 296 11.32 -3.63 4.54
N THR A 297 11.50 -3.11 5.76
CA THR A 297 10.53 -3.24 6.86
C THR A 297 9.17 -2.64 6.47
N GLU A 298 9.14 -1.42 5.97
CA GLU A 298 7.93 -0.74 5.50
C GLU A 298 7.15 -1.58 4.49
N TRP A 299 7.80 -2.00 3.39
CA TRP A 299 7.10 -2.66 2.28
C TRP A 299 6.65 -4.07 2.65
N ASN A 300 7.40 -4.78 3.49
CA ASN A 300 6.99 -6.07 4.02
C ASN A 300 5.80 -5.94 4.97
N ALA A 301 5.80 -4.94 5.84
CA ALA A 301 4.67 -4.67 6.72
C ALA A 301 3.40 -4.29 5.94
N MET A 302 3.52 -3.49 4.86
CA MET A 302 2.40 -3.20 3.94
C MET A 302 1.86 -4.47 3.28
N MET A 303 2.75 -5.34 2.76
CA MET A 303 2.34 -6.61 2.15
C MET A 303 1.68 -7.52 3.17
N LEU A 304 2.22 -7.60 4.39
CA LEU A 304 1.64 -8.40 5.48
C LEU A 304 0.22 -7.93 5.83
N SER A 305 0.00 -6.62 5.98
CA SER A 305 -1.33 -6.04 6.21
C SER A 305 -2.31 -6.45 5.11
N SER A 306 -1.91 -6.32 3.85
CA SER A 306 -2.76 -6.65 2.69
C SER A 306 -3.03 -8.15 2.58
N LEU A 307 -2.05 -8.99 2.90
CA LEU A 307 -2.22 -10.44 2.98
C LEU A 307 -3.22 -10.82 4.08
N CYS A 308 -3.14 -10.24 5.28
CA CYS A 308 -4.06 -10.52 6.37
C CYS A 308 -5.52 -10.22 5.98
N GLU A 309 -5.76 -9.08 5.36
CA GLU A 309 -7.08 -8.70 4.87
C GLU A 309 -7.59 -9.64 3.77
N SER A 310 -6.73 -9.96 2.79
CA SER A 310 -7.09 -10.84 1.67
C SER A 310 -7.31 -12.29 2.11
N ILE A 311 -6.49 -12.83 3.01
CA ILE A 311 -6.66 -14.16 3.61
C ILE A 311 -8.02 -14.24 4.30
N SER A 312 -8.36 -13.22 5.08
CA SER A 312 -9.66 -13.13 5.77
C SER A 312 -10.82 -13.06 4.77
N ALA A 313 -10.74 -12.15 3.78
CA ALA A 313 -11.79 -11.93 2.79
C ALA A 313 -12.05 -13.17 1.93
N PHE A 314 -11.00 -13.82 1.43
CA PHE A 314 -11.11 -14.96 0.51
C PHE A 314 -11.20 -16.32 1.20
N ASN A 315 -11.16 -16.34 2.56
CA ASN A 315 -11.13 -17.56 3.36
C ASN A 315 -9.94 -18.49 3.00
N ARG A 316 -8.76 -17.89 2.73
CA ARG A 316 -7.53 -18.59 2.31
C ARG A 316 -6.69 -19.02 3.52
N HIS A 317 -7.25 -19.88 4.37
CA HIS A 317 -6.55 -20.39 5.57
C HIS A 317 -5.21 -21.08 5.26
N ASP A 318 -5.05 -21.60 4.04
CA ASP A 318 -3.80 -22.19 3.55
C ASP A 318 -2.64 -21.17 3.47
N LEU A 319 -2.93 -19.87 3.44
CA LEU A 319 -1.94 -18.80 3.39
C LEU A 319 -1.57 -18.21 4.76
N ILE A 320 -2.26 -18.58 5.83
CA ILE A 320 -1.97 -18.06 7.20
C ILE A 320 -0.51 -18.29 7.57
N GLN A 321 0.03 -19.48 7.31
CA GLN A 321 1.44 -19.78 7.60
C GLN A 321 2.43 -18.90 6.81
N ILE A 322 2.05 -18.40 5.65
CA ILE A 322 2.89 -17.48 4.86
C ILE A 322 2.92 -16.11 5.54
N ALA A 323 1.78 -15.61 5.99
CA ALA A 323 1.69 -14.37 6.74
C ALA A 323 2.44 -14.47 8.08
N GLU A 324 2.26 -15.57 8.83
CA GLU A 324 2.99 -15.83 10.09
C GLU A 324 4.50 -15.84 9.86
N LYS A 325 5.00 -16.56 8.85
CA LYS A 325 6.43 -16.58 8.53
C LYS A 325 6.98 -15.21 8.15
N ASN A 326 6.19 -14.38 7.47
CA ASN A 326 6.62 -13.02 7.17
C ASN A 326 6.66 -12.15 8.44
N ALA A 327 5.66 -12.25 9.31
CA ALA A 327 5.65 -11.56 10.60
C ALA A 327 6.83 -12.01 11.49
N GLU A 328 7.09 -13.33 11.58
CA GLU A 328 8.23 -13.90 12.28
C GLU A 328 9.57 -13.40 11.72
N PHE A 329 9.71 -13.35 10.39
CA PHE A 329 10.90 -12.81 9.73
C PHE A 329 11.14 -11.34 10.11
N LEU A 330 10.11 -10.51 10.05
CA LEU A 330 10.21 -9.10 10.45
C LEU A 330 10.70 -8.96 11.89
N VAL A 331 10.16 -9.77 12.80
CA VAL A 331 10.54 -9.70 14.22
C VAL A 331 11.92 -10.28 14.48
N SER A 332 12.31 -11.38 13.82
CA SER A 332 13.59 -12.04 14.09
C SER A 332 14.78 -11.38 13.40
N GLU A 333 14.57 -10.83 12.20
CA GLU A 333 15.66 -10.32 11.36
C GLU A 333 15.77 -8.79 11.37
N LEU A 334 14.65 -8.08 11.56
CA LEU A 334 14.58 -6.62 11.49
C LEU A 334 14.33 -5.93 12.82
N ARG A 335 14.10 -6.69 13.90
CA ARG A 335 13.98 -6.19 15.27
C ARG A 335 15.05 -6.81 16.14
N ASN A 336 15.86 -6.01 16.80
CA ASN A 336 16.90 -6.52 17.70
C ASN A 336 16.35 -6.93 19.08
N ALA A 337 17.21 -7.52 19.94
CA ALA A 337 16.83 -7.97 21.26
C ALA A 337 16.34 -6.86 22.20
N ASP A 338 16.72 -5.60 21.95
CA ASP A 338 16.28 -4.43 22.72
C ASP A 338 14.96 -3.85 22.16
N GLY A 339 14.36 -4.48 21.15
CA GLY A 339 13.10 -4.06 20.54
C GLY A 339 13.24 -2.97 19.46
N VAL A 340 14.46 -2.59 19.08
CA VAL A 340 14.72 -1.55 18.08
C VAL A 340 14.64 -2.13 16.68
N TRP A 341 13.88 -1.44 15.81
CA TRP A 341 13.68 -1.83 14.42
C TRP A 341 14.77 -1.30 13.50
N SER A 342 15.12 -2.09 12.49
CA SER A 342 15.96 -1.72 11.36
C SER A 342 15.12 -1.47 10.11
N ARG A 343 15.62 -0.62 9.19
CA ARG A 343 14.93 -0.30 7.94
C ARG A 343 14.97 -1.43 6.93
N SER A 344 16.12 -2.10 6.82
CA SER A 344 16.34 -3.10 5.77
C SER A 344 17.16 -4.28 6.27
N TRP A 345 16.94 -5.41 5.61
CA TRP A 345 17.75 -6.61 5.73
C TRP A 345 18.20 -7.04 4.34
N GLN A 346 19.38 -7.64 4.24
CA GLN A 346 19.90 -8.15 2.97
C GLN A 346 20.63 -9.47 3.20
N GLU A 347 20.43 -10.42 2.28
CA GLU A 347 21.14 -11.69 2.24
C GLU A 347 22.48 -11.50 1.49
N ASP A 348 23.49 -11.08 2.19
CA ASP A 348 24.87 -11.06 1.72
C ASP A 348 25.62 -12.31 2.19
N ALA A 349 26.96 -12.32 2.02
CA ALA A 349 27.81 -13.37 2.58
C ALA A 349 27.64 -13.57 4.12
N GLN A 350 27.13 -12.54 4.79
CA GLN A 350 26.64 -12.57 6.18
C GLN A 350 25.32 -11.79 6.23
N PRO A 351 24.17 -12.50 6.30
CA PRO A 351 22.86 -11.85 6.42
C PRO A 351 22.81 -10.88 7.60
N HIS A 352 22.34 -9.68 7.39
CA HIS A 352 22.28 -8.65 8.43
C HIS A 352 21.22 -7.57 8.15
N SER A 353 20.69 -7.01 9.23
CA SER A 353 19.85 -5.82 9.17
C SER A 353 20.70 -4.56 9.09
N GLN A 354 20.23 -3.57 8.36
CA GLN A 354 20.94 -2.32 8.08
C GLN A 354 20.05 -1.12 8.32
N HIS A 355 20.67 -0.03 8.70
CA HIS A 355 20.07 1.28 8.91
C HIS A 355 18.99 1.29 10.00
N SER A 356 18.93 2.36 10.75
CA SER A 356 17.85 2.61 11.70
C SER A 356 16.52 2.77 10.95
N ALA A 357 15.45 2.21 11.49
CA ALA A 357 14.12 2.37 10.93
C ALA A 357 13.69 3.84 10.88
N LEU A 358 12.83 4.14 9.93
CA LEU A 358 12.14 5.42 9.82
C LEU A 358 10.73 5.31 10.42
N ALA A 359 10.07 6.44 10.64
CA ALA A 359 8.68 6.45 11.12
C ALA A 359 7.72 5.65 10.23
N HIS A 360 7.96 5.62 8.90
CA HIS A 360 7.21 4.80 7.95
C HIS A 360 7.29 3.30 8.29
N ASP A 361 8.51 2.82 8.57
CA ASP A 361 8.73 1.41 8.88
C ASP A 361 7.89 1.00 10.10
N LEU A 362 7.98 1.78 11.19
CA LEU A 362 7.29 1.48 12.43
C LEU A 362 5.78 1.65 12.32
N ALA A 363 5.30 2.69 11.63
CA ALA A 363 3.87 2.93 11.43
C ALA A 363 3.20 1.76 10.70
N HIS A 364 3.83 1.24 9.64
CA HIS A 364 3.35 0.07 8.92
C HIS A 364 3.46 -1.23 9.75
N VAL A 365 4.50 -1.37 10.58
CA VAL A 365 4.60 -2.51 11.51
C VAL A 365 3.44 -2.51 12.50
N VAL A 366 3.06 -1.34 13.05
CA VAL A 366 1.89 -1.24 13.96
C VAL A 366 0.62 -1.72 13.26
N ASP A 367 0.34 -1.24 12.03
CA ASP A 367 -0.82 -1.71 11.25
C ASP A 367 -0.74 -3.21 10.97
N ALA A 368 0.41 -3.71 10.49
CA ALA A 368 0.58 -5.11 10.13
C ALA A 368 0.41 -6.06 11.32
N MET A 369 1.01 -5.75 12.45
CA MET A 369 0.89 -6.61 13.64
C MET A 369 -0.51 -6.55 14.25
N THR A 370 -1.19 -5.41 14.16
CA THR A 370 -2.62 -5.30 14.51
C THR A 370 -3.47 -6.20 13.61
N ARG A 371 -3.23 -6.19 12.28
CA ARG A 371 -3.94 -7.08 11.32
C ARG A 371 -3.61 -8.55 11.55
N MET A 372 -2.38 -8.88 11.89
CA MET A 372 -2.00 -10.24 12.26
C MET A 372 -2.77 -10.74 13.51
N TYR A 373 -2.96 -9.86 14.50
CA TYR A 373 -3.80 -10.19 15.65
C TYR A 373 -5.27 -10.41 15.25
N GLU A 374 -5.85 -9.54 14.44
CA GLU A 374 -7.23 -9.69 13.92
C GLU A 374 -7.39 -10.99 13.10
N LEU A 375 -6.36 -11.39 12.35
CA LEU A 375 -6.38 -12.63 11.55
C LEU A 375 -6.28 -13.90 12.42
N THR A 376 -5.37 -13.92 13.39
CA THR A 376 -4.93 -15.16 14.10
C THR A 376 -5.35 -15.23 15.56
N ALA A 377 -5.82 -14.13 16.17
CA ALA A 377 -6.03 -13.96 17.61
C ALA A 377 -4.79 -14.25 18.47
N THR A 378 -3.59 -14.22 17.90
CA THR A 378 -2.34 -14.49 18.60
C THR A 378 -1.87 -13.23 19.34
N HIS A 379 -1.86 -13.27 20.66
CA HIS A 379 -1.60 -12.12 21.55
C HIS A 379 -0.22 -11.47 21.34
N THR A 380 0.78 -12.26 20.95
CA THR A 380 2.13 -11.74 20.67
C THR A 380 2.13 -10.64 19.62
N TRP A 381 1.29 -10.73 18.59
CA TRP A 381 1.21 -9.71 17.55
C TRP A 381 0.65 -8.39 18.08
N LEU A 382 -0.37 -8.46 18.94
CA LEU A 382 -0.93 -7.28 19.60
C LEU A 382 0.09 -6.61 20.51
N GLN A 383 0.87 -7.41 21.27
CA GLN A 383 1.94 -6.89 22.11
C GLN A 383 3.00 -6.15 21.30
N ILE A 384 3.48 -6.76 20.20
CA ILE A 384 4.49 -6.14 19.32
C ILE A 384 3.94 -4.84 18.70
N ALA A 385 2.67 -4.83 18.26
CA ALA A 385 2.03 -3.61 17.75
C ALA A 385 2.05 -2.49 18.80
N THR A 386 1.67 -2.81 20.04
CA THR A 386 1.62 -1.84 21.14
C THR A 386 3.01 -1.32 21.51
N GLU A 387 3.99 -2.19 21.65
CA GLU A 387 5.39 -1.80 21.93
C GLU A 387 5.95 -0.90 20.82
N THR A 388 5.68 -1.23 19.54
CA THR A 388 6.15 -0.44 18.39
C THR A 388 5.44 0.92 18.31
N ALA A 389 4.15 0.99 18.64
CA ALA A 389 3.40 2.26 18.68
C ALA A 389 3.94 3.20 19.76
N HIS A 390 4.27 2.67 20.94
CA HIS A 390 4.90 3.47 21.99
C HIS A 390 6.30 3.92 21.60
N GLN A 391 7.10 3.06 20.94
CA GLN A 391 8.42 3.45 20.42
C GLN A 391 8.31 4.61 19.41
N LEU A 392 7.30 4.61 18.53
CA LEU A 392 7.04 5.74 17.63
C LEU A 392 6.79 7.04 18.39
N ILE A 393 6.01 7.01 19.47
CA ILE A 393 5.74 8.18 20.29
C ILE A 393 6.99 8.63 21.03
N ASP A 394 7.74 7.73 21.61
CA ASP A 394 8.90 8.05 22.44
C ASP A 394 10.06 8.64 21.62
N GLU A 395 10.30 8.12 20.41
CA GLU A 395 11.49 8.45 19.64
C GLU A 395 11.24 9.41 18.47
N TYR A 396 10.02 9.45 17.91
CA TYR A 396 9.74 10.20 16.69
C TYR A 396 8.79 11.38 16.88
N TRP A 397 8.14 11.51 18.03
CA TRP A 397 7.13 12.54 18.26
C TRP A 397 7.71 13.95 18.32
N ASP A 398 7.04 14.91 17.66
CA ASP A 398 7.32 16.33 17.82
C ASP A 398 6.54 16.90 19.00
N GLN A 399 7.26 17.22 20.08
CA GLN A 399 6.67 17.74 21.31
C GLN A 399 6.15 19.18 21.18
N GLU A 400 6.57 19.92 20.16
CA GLU A 400 6.22 21.33 19.97
C GLU A 400 4.99 21.50 19.07
N HIS A 401 4.92 20.76 17.95
CA HIS A 401 3.91 20.94 16.93
C HIS A 401 3.07 19.67 16.64
N GLY A 402 3.31 18.59 17.38
CA GLY A 402 2.63 17.31 17.14
C GLY A 402 3.07 16.60 15.84
N GLY A 403 2.62 15.37 15.69
CA GLY A 403 3.00 14.50 14.56
C GLY A 403 4.38 13.88 14.71
N LEU A 404 4.75 13.04 13.75
CA LEU A 404 5.97 12.25 13.76
C LEU A 404 7.02 12.83 12.81
N PHE A 405 8.23 12.98 13.30
CA PHE A 405 9.40 13.17 12.45
C PHE A 405 9.74 11.88 11.70
N THR A 406 10.35 12.01 10.53
CA THR A 406 10.75 10.85 9.70
C THR A 406 11.83 10.00 10.38
N VAL A 407 12.74 10.63 11.14
CA VAL A 407 13.86 9.96 11.81
C VAL A 407 13.73 10.04 13.33
N ALA A 408 14.26 9.03 14.03
CA ALA A 408 14.29 8.98 15.50
C ALA A 408 15.11 10.13 16.09
N SER A 409 14.83 10.47 17.34
CA SER A 409 15.58 11.48 18.10
C SER A 409 17.04 11.06 18.35
N SER A 410 17.30 9.78 18.40
CA SER A 410 18.63 9.16 18.55
C SER A 410 19.44 9.09 17.24
N SER A 411 18.81 9.39 16.08
CA SER A 411 19.48 9.34 14.78
C SER A 411 20.44 10.51 14.59
N GLU A 412 21.33 10.40 13.57
CA GLU A 412 22.20 11.48 13.16
C GLU A 412 21.41 12.78 12.95
N GLN A 413 21.88 13.86 13.55
CA GLN A 413 21.25 15.17 13.38
C GLN A 413 21.58 15.73 12.00
N LEU A 414 20.58 15.71 11.13
CA LEU A 414 20.60 16.42 9.87
C LEU A 414 20.23 17.89 10.09
N ILE A 415 20.23 18.67 9.01
CA ILE A 415 19.92 20.11 9.01
C ILE A 415 18.54 20.39 9.63
N VAL A 416 17.56 19.54 9.29
CA VAL A 416 16.17 19.59 9.79
C VAL A 416 15.67 18.15 9.95
N ARG A 417 15.03 17.87 11.09
CA ARG A 417 14.19 16.67 11.21
C ARG A 417 12.87 16.93 10.47
N GLN A 418 12.64 16.25 9.36
CA GLN A 418 11.45 16.43 8.54
C GLN A 418 10.28 15.60 9.03
N LYS A 419 9.06 16.07 8.72
CA LYS A 419 7.83 15.27 8.81
C LYS A 419 7.35 14.91 7.40
N ASP A 420 6.98 13.65 7.22
CA ASP A 420 6.27 13.21 6.03
C ASP A 420 4.77 13.29 6.30
N LEU A 421 4.07 14.13 5.55
CA LEU A 421 2.66 14.46 5.77
C LEU A 421 1.77 14.09 4.57
N MET A 422 2.34 14.00 3.35
CA MET A 422 1.58 13.81 2.11
C MET A 422 1.75 12.38 1.60
N ASP A 423 0.66 11.76 1.20
CA ASP A 423 0.68 10.46 0.52
C ASP A 423 1.38 10.61 -0.85
N ASN A 424 2.24 9.65 -1.17
CA ASN A 424 3.03 9.62 -2.38
C ASN A 424 2.88 8.25 -3.08
N ALA A 425 3.98 7.57 -3.44
CA ALA A 425 3.93 6.18 -3.91
C ALA A 425 3.47 5.23 -2.79
N THR A 426 3.86 5.52 -1.55
CA THR A 426 3.35 4.92 -0.32
C THR A 426 2.63 5.98 0.52
N PRO A 427 1.73 5.60 1.46
CA PRO A 427 1.08 6.56 2.32
C PRO A 427 2.07 7.20 3.28
N SER A 428 1.82 8.44 3.69
CA SER A 428 2.72 9.16 4.61
C SER A 428 2.81 8.47 5.97
N ALA A 429 3.99 8.53 6.59
CA ALA A 429 4.20 7.96 7.94
C ALA A 429 3.17 8.46 8.95
N ASN A 430 2.85 9.76 8.90
CA ASN A 430 1.87 10.36 9.80
C ASN A 430 0.45 9.87 9.54
N SER A 431 0.02 9.71 8.27
CA SER A 431 -1.32 9.21 7.98
C SER A 431 -1.50 7.75 8.39
N VAL A 432 -0.48 6.92 8.18
CA VAL A 432 -0.50 5.51 8.59
C VAL A 432 -0.49 5.39 10.11
N ALA A 433 0.41 6.13 10.79
CA ALA A 433 0.48 6.09 12.25
C ALA A 433 -0.83 6.53 12.90
N ALA A 434 -1.46 7.62 12.43
CA ALA A 434 -2.75 8.06 12.95
C ALA A 434 -3.79 6.95 12.85
N PHE A 435 -3.92 6.32 11.70
CA PHE A 435 -4.90 5.25 11.48
C PHE A 435 -4.58 4.01 12.33
N ALA A 436 -3.32 3.58 12.35
CA ALA A 436 -2.88 2.43 13.14
C ALA A 436 -3.06 2.66 14.64
N PHE A 437 -2.74 3.85 15.16
CA PHE A 437 -2.94 4.20 16.57
C PHE A 437 -4.41 4.16 16.96
N LEU A 438 -5.30 4.75 16.15
CA LEU A 438 -6.74 4.74 16.42
C LEU A 438 -7.32 3.33 16.41
N ARG A 439 -6.92 2.48 15.47
CA ARG A 439 -7.34 1.07 15.43
C ARG A 439 -6.83 0.28 16.62
N LEU A 440 -5.55 0.45 16.97
CA LEU A 440 -4.93 -0.23 18.10
C LEU A 440 -5.55 0.24 19.41
N ALA A 441 -5.81 1.55 19.56
CA ALA A 441 -6.51 2.11 20.71
C ALA A 441 -7.93 1.53 20.86
N ALA A 442 -8.68 1.39 19.77
CA ALA A 442 -10.00 0.75 19.79
C ALA A 442 -9.94 -0.71 20.28
N ILE A 443 -8.86 -1.44 19.99
CA ILE A 443 -8.66 -2.83 20.46
C ILE A 443 -8.22 -2.89 21.91
N THR A 444 -7.26 -2.03 22.32
CA THR A 444 -6.57 -2.11 23.61
C THR A 444 -7.22 -1.25 24.70
N GLY A 445 -7.93 -0.19 24.32
CA GLY A 445 -8.39 0.86 25.23
C GLY A 445 -7.29 1.86 25.62
N ASP A 446 -6.17 1.90 24.88
CA ASP A 446 -5.06 2.83 25.14
C ASP A 446 -5.42 4.25 24.69
N THR A 447 -5.82 5.10 25.65
CA THR A 447 -6.22 6.48 25.40
C THR A 447 -5.05 7.39 24.99
N ALA A 448 -3.80 7.00 25.28
CA ALA A 448 -2.65 7.77 24.83
C ALA A 448 -2.47 7.60 23.31
N LEU A 449 -2.62 6.39 22.78
CA LEU A 449 -2.59 6.13 21.33
C LEU A 449 -3.74 6.86 20.62
N GLU A 450 -4.95 6.83 21.19
CA GLU A 450 -6.10 7.56 20.65
C GLU A 450 -5.80 9.05 20.53
N THR A 451 -5.33 9.66 21.63
CA THR A 451 -4.97 11.08 21.66
C THR A 451 -3.93 11.44 20.61
N ARG A 452 -2.84 10.64 20.50
CA ARG A 452 -1.78 10.88 19.51
C ARG A 452 -2.28 10.71 18.07
N GLY A 453 -3.15 9.74 17.82
CA GLY A 453 -3.81 9.59 16.52
C GLY A 453 -4.61 10.83 16.13
N GLN A 454 -5.42 11.36 17.04
CA GLN A 454 -6.23 12.58 16.83
C GLN A 454 -5.35 13.82 16.62
N GLU A 455 -4.27 14.00 17.39
CA GLU A 455 -3.32 15.10 17.22
C GLU A 455 -2.64 15.08 15.85
N ILE A 456 -2.26 13.90 15.35
CA ILE A 456 -1.73 13.77 13.98
C ILE A 456 -2.79 14.18 12.96
N LEU A 457 -4.04 13.74 13.12
CA LEU A 457 -5.11 14.11 12.19
C LEU A 457 -5.40 15.61 12.19
N ALA A 458 -5.35 16.28 13.33
CA ALA A 458 -5.49 17.72 13.44
C ALA A 458 -4.34 18.47 12.71
N LEU A 459 -3.12 17.91 12.73
CA LEU A 459 -2.00 18.43 11.95
C LEU A 459 -2.23 18.25 10.44
N LEU A 460 -2.64 17.04 10.01
CA LEU A 460 -2.90 16.73 8.62
C LEU A 460 -4.08 17.53 8.04
N ALA A 461 -5.12 17.77 8.83
CA ALA A 461 -6.27 18.58 8.48
C ALA A 461 -5.91 20.05 8.17
N ARG A 462 -4.79 20.57 8.69
CA ARG A 462 -4.27 21.92 8.34
C ARG A 462 -3.86 22.01 6.88
N VAL A 463 -3.30 20.96 6.31
CA VAL A 463 -2.69 20.96 4.97
C VAL A 463 -3.54 20.24 3.92
N ALA A 464 -4.30 19.25 4.31
CA ALA A 464 -5.10 18.43 3.42
C ALA A 464 -6.05 19.22 2.49
N PRO A 465 -6.77 20.28 2.93
CA PRO A 465 -7.68 21.00 2.03
C PRO A 465 -6.99 21.65 0.82
N SER A 466 -5.69 21.96 0.92
CA SER A 466 -4.93 22.60 -0.18
C SER A 466 -4.52 21.63 -1.30
N ALA A 467 -4.49 20.32 -1.02
CA ALA A 467 -4.06 19.27 -1.94
C ALA A 467 -4.73 17.92 -1.57
N ALA A 468 -6.05 17.91 -1.44
CA ALA A 468 -6.80 16.83 -0.79
C ALA A 468 -6.56 15.43 -1.38
N THR A 469 -6.28 15.31 -2.68
CA THR A 469 -5.93 14.02 -3.32
C THR A 469 -4.58 13.45 -2.87
N GLY A 470 -3.69 14.27 -2.33
CA GLY A 470 -2.42 13.84 -1.72
C GLY A 470 -2.54 13.47 -0.24
N PHE A 471 -3.76 13.37 0.30
CA PHE A 471 -4.05 13.05 1.71
C PHE A 471 -5.17 12.01 1.88
N CYS A 472 -5.43 11.20 0.85
CA CYS A 472 -6.56 10.27 0.86
C CYS A 472 -6.49 9.23 1.99
N ASN A 473 -5.29 8.78 2.37
CA ASN A 473 -5.12 7.89 3.52
C ASN A 473 -5.40 8.61 4.85
N ALA A 474 -4.93 9.85 5.00
CA ALA A 474 -5.22 10.70 6.16
C ALA A 474 -6.73 11.01 6.28
N ILE A 475 -7.39 11.28 5.16
CA ILE A 475 -8.85 11.52 5.12
C ILE A 475 -9.60 10.26 5.54
N SER A 476 -9.17 9.08 5.08
CA SER A 476 -9.73 7.79 5.49
C SER A 476 -9.59 7.56 7.01
N ALA A 477 -8.45 7.91 7.58
CA ALA A 477 -8.22 7.86 9.03
C ALA A 477 -9.06 8.90 9.79
N SER A 478 -9.26 10.10 9.22
CA SER A 478 -10.10 11.14 9.79
C SER A 478 -11.58 10.74 9.83
N LEU A 479 -12.07 10.09 8.77
CA LEU A 479 -13.43 9.53 8.74
C LEU A 479 -13.60 8.43 9.80
N PHE A 480 -12.60 7.54 9.95
CA PHE A 480 -12.61 6.53 11.02
C PHE A 480 -12.68 7.18 12.42
N ALA A 481 -11.90 8.23 12.66
CA ALA A 481 -11.90 8.93 13.93
C ALA A 481 -13.24 9.62 14.22
N GLN A 482 -13.80 10.34 13.23
CA GLN A 482 -15.03 11.12 13.41
C GLN A 482 -16.28 10.26 13.51
N GLU A 483 -16.35 9.15 12.76
CA GLU A 483 -17.47 8.23 12.77
C GLU A 483 -17.40 7.23 13.94
N GLY A 484 -16.23 7.08 14.56
CA GLY A 484 -15.97 6.13 15.63
C GLY A 484 -15.73 4.69 15.15
N ALA A 485 -14.89 3.98 15.88
CA ALA A 485 -14.62 2.58 15.60
C ALA A 485 -15.86 1.71 15.84
N MET A 486 -16.13 0.77 14.94
CA MET A 486 -17.03 -0.34 15.16
C MET A 486 -16.25 -1.50 15.78
N GLU A 487 -16.52 -1.82 17.03
CA GLU A 487 -15.80 -2.84 17.76
C GLU A 487 -16.58 -4.15 17.70
N ILE A 488 -16.04 -5.17 17.04
CA ILE A 488 -16.66 -6.50 16.91
C ILE A 488 -15.89 -7.50 17.77
N VAL A 489 -16.57 -8.08 18.77
CA VAL A 489 -15.96 -9.02 19.70
C VAL A 489 -16.64 -10.39 19.57
N ILE A 490 -15.86 -11.43 19.29
CA ILE A 490 -16.36 -12.81 19.15
C ILE A 490 -15.56 -13.72 20.11
N PRO A 491 -16.01 -13.88 21.39
CA PRO A 491 -15.31 -14.73 22.35
C PRO A 491 -15.33 -16.21 21.94
N GLY A 492 -14.16 -16.84 22.03
CA GLY A 492 -13.96 -18.23 21.64
C GLY A 492 -13.87 -18.42 20.12
N ASP A 493 -13.92 -19.67 19.71
CA ASP A 493 -13.84 -20.07 18.30
C ASP A 493 -15.25 -20.24 17.70
N ASN A 494 -15.76 -19.19 17.05
CA ASN A 494 -17.01 -19.25 16.32
C ASN A 494 -16.78 -18.90 14.84
N ALA A 495 -16.35 -19.89 14.08
CA ALA A 495 -16.01 -19.75 12.67
C ALA A 495 -17.14 -19.15 11.81
N ALA A 496 -18.42 -19.45 12.10
CA ALA A 496 -19.54 -18.93 11.32
C ALA A 496 -19.76 -17.42 11.52
N LEU A 497 -19.71 -16.95 12.77
CA LEU A 497 -19.82 -15.52 13.06
C LEU A 497 -18.59 -14.76 12.54
N LEU A 498 -17.40 -15.33 12.67
CA LEU A 498 -16.17 -14.73 12.16
C LEU A 498 -16.20 -14.63 10.61
N ALA A 499 -16.65 -15.68 9.92
CA ALA A 499 -16.81 -15.66 8.47
C ALA A 499 -17.84 -14.60 8.03
N THR A 500 -18.89 -14.38 8.80
CA THR A 500 -19.88 -13.33 8.54
C THR A 500 -19.26 -11.93 8.56
N VAL A 501 -18.38 -11.64 9.51
CA VAL A 501 -17.63 -10.38 9.56
C VAL A 501 -16.69 -10.26 8.37
N ARG A 502 -15.86 -11.29 8.15
CA ARG A 502 -14.83 -11.34 7.12
C ARG A 502 -15.35 -11.29 5.68
N SER A 503 -16.64 -11.60 5.47
CA SER A 503 -17.28 -11.54 4.14
C SER A 503 -17.75 -10.13 3.74
N GLN A 504 -17.52 -9.12 4.57
CA GLN A 504 -17.93 -7.73 4.35
C GLN A 504 -16.71 -6.80 4.46
N TRP A 505 -16.67 -5.75 3.65
CA TRP A 505 -15.70 -4.69 3.90
C TRP A 505 -16.26 -3.70 4.92
N LEU A 506 -15.66 -3.70 6.09
CA LEU A 506 -16.04 -2.89 7.24
C LEU A 506 -14.89 -1.92 7.59
N PRO A 507 -14.72 -0.82 6.83
CA PRO A 507 -13.53 0.04 6.94
C PRO A 507 -13.36 0.67 8.32
N ASN A 508 -14.44 0.84 9.08
CA ASN A 508 -14.42 1.40 10.44
C ASN A 508 -14.43 0.32 11.52
N ALA A 509 -14.35 -0.98 11.17
CA ALA A 509 -14.36 -2.03 12.16
C ALA A 509 -12.95 -2.41 12.63
N VAL A 510 -12.88 -2.78 13.91
CA VAL A 510 -11.83 -3.62 14.49
C VAL A 510 -12.48 -4.90 14.97
N THR A 511 -11.82 -6.04 14.75
CA THR A 511 -12.40 -7.36 15.08
C THR A 511 -11.46 -8.12 16.00
N VAL A 512 -11.95 -8.44 17.20
CA VAL A 512 -11.23 -9.28 18.16
C VAL A 512 -12.01 -10.57 18.42
N TRP A 513 -11.31 -11.69 18.49
CA TRP A 513 -11.92 -13.00 18.63
C TRP A 513 -10.98 -13.96 19.37
N GLY A 514 -11.48 -15.10 19.77
CA GLY A 514 -10.69 -16.11 20.47
C GLY A 514 -10.64 -15.89 21.99
N GLU A 515 -9.46 -16.04 22.57
CA GLU A 515 -9.24 -15.87 24.00
C GLU A 515 -9.12 -14.37 24.38
N PRO A 516 -9.66 -13.99 25.56
CA PRO A 516 -9.59 -12.61 26.04
C PRO A 516 -8.16 -12.10 26.24
N VAL A 517 -7.93 -10.84 25.88
CA VAL A 517 -6.75 -10.06 26.26
C VAL A 517 -7.13 -9.02 27.32
N ASP A 518 -6.12 -8.38 27.91
CA ASP A 518 -6.34 -7.25 28.82
C ASP A 518 -6.80 -6.02 28.01
N SER A 519 -8.12 -5.92 27.82
CA SER A 519 -8.77 -4.85 27.06
C SER A 519 -10.20 -4.69 27.54
N PRO A 520 -10.71 -3.46 27.60
CA PRO A 520 -12.11 -3.17 27.96
C PRO A 520 -13.13 -3.89 27.08
N LEU A 521 -12.79 -4.21 25.82
CA LEU A 521 -13.66 -4.90 24.87
C LEU A 521 -14.14 -6.28 25.36
N TRP A 522 -13.34 -6.94 26.20
CA TRP A 522 -13.64 -8.30 26.68
C TRP A 522 -14.50 -8.33 27.95
N THR A 523 -14.71 -7.18 28.59
CA THR A 523 -15.44 -7.13 29.86
C THR A 523 -16.89 -7.57 29.70
N GLY A 524 -17.31 -8.61 30.41
CA GLY A 524 -18.68 -9.13 30.40
C GLY A 524 -19.08 -9.85 29.10
N ARG A 525 -18.13 -10.34 28.30
CA ARG A 525 -18.39 -11.07 27.07
C ARG A 525 -18.45 -12.58 27.32
N GLU A 526 -19.44 -13.22 26.73
CA GLU A 526 -19.70 -14.67 26.85
C GLU A 526 -19.42 -15.36 25.51
N THR A 527 -18.89 -16.57 25.54
CA THR A 527 -18.72 -17.42 24.36
C THR A 527 -20.07 -17.77 23.70
N GLY A 528 -20.04 -17.95 22.38
CA GLY A 528 -21.23 -18.28 21.59
C GLY A 528 -22.03 -17.07 21.11
N PHE A 529 -21.54 -15.86 21.36
CA PHE A 529 -22.11 -14.61 20.87
C PHE A 529 -21.09 -13.80 20.09
N ALA A 530 -21.59 -12.89 19.24
CA ALA A 530 -20.84 -11.75 18.73
C ALA A 530 -21.43 -10.46 19.31
N TYR A 531 -20.57 -9.53 19.65
CA TYR A 531 -20.93 -8.21 20.17
C TYR A 531 -20.49 -7.16 19.17
N VAL A 532 -21.39 -6.25 18.80
CA VAL A 532 -21.10 -5.11 17.95
C VAL A 532 -21.30 -3.85 18.80
N CYS A 533 -20.23 -3.09 18.98
CA CYS A 533 -20.23 -1.88 19.77
C CYS A 533 -19.72 -0.70 18.94
N ARG A 534 -20.04 0.52 19.35
CA ARG A 534 -19.48 1.77 18.84
C ARG A 534 -19.34 2.73 19.98
N ASN A 535 -18.15 3.33 20.13
CA ASN A 535 -17.86 4.25 21.23
C ASN A 535 -18.24 3.66 22.60
N HIS A 536 -17.95 2.36 22.82
CA HIS A 536 -18.27 1.58 24.03
C HIS A 536 -19.77 1.33 24.29
N GLU A 537 -20.67 1.80 23.41
CA GLU A 537 -22.09 1.43 23.46
C GLU A 537 -22.34 0.19 22.59
N CYS A 538 -22.91 -0.86 23.18
CA CYS A 538 -23.06 -2.13 22.51
C CYS A 538 -24.52 -2.44 22.18
N LEU A 539 -24.76 -2.94 20.99
CA LEU A 539 -26.02 -3.51 20.58
C LEU A 539 -26.28 -4.85 21.32
N LEU A 540 -27.51 -5.36 21.22
CA LEU A 540 -27.82 -6.68 21.76
C LEU A 540 -26.93 -7.75 21.11
N PRO A 541 -26.38 -8.71 21.90
CA PRO A 541 -25.51 -9.76 21.37
C PRO A 541 -26.18 -10.57 20.27
N ALA A 542 -25.43 -10.94 19.23
CA ALA A 542 -25.87 -11.78 18.13
C ALA A 542 -25.43 -13.24 18.37
N ARG A 543 -26.34 -14.19 18.14
CA ARG A 543 -26.06 -15.64 18.21
C ARG A 543 -25.95 -16.28 16.84
N THR A 544 -26.59 -15.66 15.84
CA THR A 544 -26.67 -16.18 14.47
C THR A 544 -26.01 -15.22 13.51
N GLU A 545 -25.62 -15.73 12.34
CA GLU A 545 -25.08 -14.93 11.26
C GLU A 545 -26.02 -13.79 10.84
N GLN A 546 -27.35 -14.08 10.77
CA GLN A 546 -28.33 -13.07 10.37
C GLN A 546 -28.44 -11.96 11.41
N GLU A 547 -28.52 -12.31 12.70
CA GLU A 547 -28.53 -11.31 13.77
C GLU A 547 -27.27 -10.43 13.73
N LEU A 548 -26.11 -11.04 13.46
CA LEU A 548 -24.84 -10.29 13.36
C LEU A 548 -24.86 -9.33 12.16
N ARG A 549 -25.33 -9.76 10.98
CA ARG A 549 -25.51 -8.88 9.82
C ARG A 549 -26.43 -7.70 10.15
N ASP A 550 -27.54 -7.95 10.82
CA ASP A 550 -28.49 -6.91 11.21
C ASP A 550 -27.86 -5.90 12.19
N ARG A 551 -27.05 -6.37 13.17
CA ARG A 551 -26.34 -5.49 14.11
C ARG A 551 -25.28 -4.65 13.40
N ILE A 552 -24.51 -5.25 12.50
CA ILE A 552 -23.53 -4.52 11.68
C ILE A 552 -24.23 -3.43 10.86
N ALA A 553 -25.31 -3.77 10.16
CA ALA A 553 -26.09 -2.80 9.37
C ALA A 553 -26.64 -1.65 10.23
N THR A 554 -27.22 -1.94 11.40
CA THR A 554 -27.73 -0.93 12.34
C THR A 554 -26.60 0.00 12.82
N SER A 555 -25.42 -0.54 13.08
CA SER A 555 -24.25 0.27 13.49
C SER A 555 -23.76 1.21 12.39
N PHE A 556 -24.00 0.91 11.11
CA PHE A 556 -23.70 1.81 9.99
C PHE A 556 -24.70 2.95 9.84
N SER A 557 -25.99 2.71 10.10
CA SER A 557 -27.06 3.70 9.87
C SER A 557 -27.08 4.84 10.89
N GLY A 558 -26.39 4.72 12.01
CA GLY A 558 -26.29 5.79 13.02
C GLY A 558 -27.62 6.13 13.75
N GLU A 559 -28.65 5.21 13.71
CA GLU A 559 -29.92 5.30 14.42
C GLU A 559 -29.89 4.56 15.76
#